data_c0b5e7f494f55daec02ede295a74ef16
#
_entry.id   c0b5e7f494f55daec02ede295a74ef16
#
_cell.length_a   1.000
_cell.length_b   1.000
_cell.length_c   1.000
_cell.angle_alpha   90.00
_cell.angle_beta   90.00
_cell.angle_gamma   90.00
#
_symmetry.space_group_name_H-M   'P 1'
#
loop_
_entity.id
_entity.type
_entity.pdbx_description
1 polymer ?
#
loop_
_entity_poly.entity_id
_entity_poly.type
_entity_poly.pdbx_seq_one_letter_code
_entity_poly.pdbx_strand_id
1 'polypeptide(L)'
;MNPLDKFFKKFAYKFDKGYPELHEEKDILLLESILEDLGIKLNLQELVKLEYDVLTDEAKKIAQELIALLGITQDQIKPTSKNKIVIYDDNRDVLTDRIEDSGKYGKRRHPRNGNFKVGNTFIILKPGAKGGEYYELKPQQMGLTLDKKISLEQLYNELQKGIKDNKIMSDEQKKVLLYALTKEDKPTSEEIESAMGAPSFYNEVLKNLGEPLGALVYGKALGVEGVEFPGAGNYPLIDYLLYQGDEQIQVSAKTSKGMGNTVKLNDLQKVVEKRGGEIDADKMLVIDELSKGSVLEGPLNLIEKIGSPELKKALKAYYEKYPDFPKINNPYDREAHADRIRLEKALIKQLNADPKYNFNDLFNEYVAVRYVKYKLNPKTLEDGYDTIDSGQFNVSLASKNSPGHDSDRVGLAVKKLK
;
A
#
# COMPACT_ATOMS: atom_id res chain seq x y z
N MET A 1 40.43 5.32 -14.95
CA MET A 1 39.34 5.27 -13.96
C MET A 1 38.97 3.81 -13.79
N ASN A 2 39.11 3.27 -12.58
CA ASN A 2 38.84 1.86 -12.30
C ASN A 2 37.35 1.56 -12.67
N PRO A 3 37.02 0.39 -13.29
CA PRO A 3 35.66 -0.02 -13.53
C PRO A 3 34.75 0.10 -12.30
N LEU A 4 35.27 -0.18 -11.12
CA LEU A 4 34.57 0.02 -9.85
C LEU A 4 34.22 1.48 -9.56
N ASP A 5 35.10 2.45 -9.89
CA ASP A 5 34.79 3.87 -9.70
C ASP A 5 33.69 4.37 -10.64
N LYS A 6 33.62 3.81 -11.86
CA LYS A 6 32.50 4.08 -12.77
C LYS A 6 31.21 3.49 -12.29
N PHE A 7 31.28 2.29 -11.72
CA PHE A 7 30.16 1.60 -11.11
C PHE A 7 29.60 2.39 -9.92
N PHE A 8 30.42 2.75 -8.94
CA PHE A 8 30.00 3.53 -7.79
C PHE A 8 29.45 4.92 -8.16
N LYS A 9 30.03 5.59 -9.17
CA LYS A 9 29.46 6.85 -9.66
C LYS A 9 28.09 6.70 -10.31
N LYS A 10 27.86 5.63 -11.10
CA LYS A 10 26.54 5.34 -11.67
C LYS A 10 25.52 4.98 -10.57
N PHE A 11 25.97 4.27 -9.54
CA PHE A 11 25.14 3.93 -8.38
C PHE A 11 24.74 5.17 -7.58
N ALA A 12 25.69 5.97 -7.18
CA ALA A 12 25.44 7.20 -6.41
C ALA A 12 24.50 8.18 -7.13
N TYR A 13 24.47 8.15 -8.46
CA TYR A 13 23.61 9.01 -9.27
C TYR A 13 22.17 8.49 -9.37
N LYS A 14 21.95 7.17 -9.24
CA LYS A 14 20.64 6.55 -9.48
C LYS A 14 19.87 6.15 -8.21
N PHE A 15 20.53 6.11 -7.07
CA PHE A 15 19.93 5.75 -5.79
C PHE A 15 20.05 6.91 -4.81
N ASP A 16 18.91 7.40 -4.31
CA ASP A 16 18.85 8.51 -3.34
C ASP A 16 19.63 8.24 -2.05
N LYS A 17 19.85 6.97 -1.72
CA LYS A 17 20.62 6.52 -0.53
C LYS A 17 22.04 6.08 -0.84
N GLY A 18 22.50 6.19 -2.07
CA GLY A 18 23.85 5.84 -2.51
C GLY A 18 24.16 4.35 -2.66
N TYR A 19 23.26 3.45 -2.26
CA TYR A 19 23.40 2.00 -2.39
C TYR A 19 22.07 1.35 -2.80
N PRO A 20 22.09 0.32 -3.70
CA PRO A 20 20.89 -0.44 -4.02
C PRO A 20 20.45 -1.25 -2.81
N GLU A 21 19.16 -1.26 -2.58
CA GLU A 21 18.54 -2.17 -1.62
C GLU A 21 18.26 -3.49 -2.33
N LEU A 22 19.17 -4.46 -2.24
CA LEU A 22 19.09 -5.77 -2.94
C LEU A 22 17.86 -6.61 -2.61
N HIS A 23 16.99 -6.15 -1.72
CA HIS A 23 15.67 -6.73 -1.45
C HIS A 23 14.53 -6.00 -2.17
N GLU A 24 14.85 -4.95 -2.92
CA GLU A 24 13.91 -4.22 -3.78
C GLU A 24 14.11 -4.67 -5.23
N GLU A 25 13.11 -5.29 -5.82
CA GLU A 25 13.17 -5.85 -7.19
C GLU A 25 13.59 -4.81 -8.24
N LYS A 26 13.14 -3.57 -8.10
CA LYS A 26 13.56 -2.45 -8.96
C LYS A 26 15.06 -2.17 -8.89
N ASP A 27 15.66 -2.34 -7.72
CA ASP A 27 17.08 -2.10 -7.49
C ASP A 27 17.91 -3.27 -8.02
N ILE A 28 17.36 -4.49 -7.97
CA ILE A 28 17.94 -5.68 -8.60
C ILE A 28 17.98 -5.52 -10.12
N LEU A 29 16.84 -5.19 -10.75
CA LEU A 29 16.74 -5.00 -12.20
C LEU A 29 17.66 -3.87 -12.70
N LEU A 30 17.77 -2.80 -11.92
CA LEU A 30 18.69 -1.71 -12.24
C LEU A 30 20.15 -2.14 -12.08
N LEU A 31 20.46 -2.96 -11.09
CA LEU A 31 21.78 -3.53 -10.89
C LEU A 31 22.15 -4.48 -12.04
N GLU A 32 21.23 -5.32 -12.49
CA GLU A 32 21.39 -6.17 -13.67
C GLU A 32 21.75 -5.35 -14.89
N SER A 33 20.95 -4.34 -15.21
CA SER A 33 21.20 -3.45 -16.35
C SER A 33 22.57 -2.74 -16.29
N ILE A 34 23.00 -2.36 -15.08
CA ILE A 34 24.32 -1.70 -14.88
C ILE A 34 25.46 -2.69 -15.04
N LEU A 35 25.28 -3.91 -14.56
CA LEU A 35 26.31 -4.96 -14.64
C LEU A 35 26.45 -5.48 -16.08
N GLU A 36 25.34 -5.61 -16.81
CA GLU A 36 25.31 -5.96 -18.22
C GLU A 36 26.02 -4.90 -19.07
N ASP A 37 25.77 -3.62 -18.80
CA ASP A 37 26.47 -2.47 -19.43
C ASP A 37 27.99 -2.49 -19.16
N LEU A 38 28.42 -3.10 -18.06
CA LEU A 38 29.83 -3.23 -17.68
C LEU A 38 30.48 -4.51 -18.21
N GLY A 39 29.72 -5.36 -18.91
CA GLY A 39 30.17 -6.66 -19.41
C GLY A 39 30.37 -7.72 -18.32
N ILE A 40 29.81 -7.50 -17.12
CA ILE A 40 29.90 -8.42 -16.00
C ILE A 40 28.67 -9.33 -16.05
N LYS A 41 28.86 -10.58 -16.42
CA LYS A 41 27.81 -11.61 -16.29
C LYS A 41 27.75 -12.10 -14.85
N LEU A 42 26.82 -11.61 -14.09
CA LEU A 42 26.45 -12.19 -12.78
C LEU A 42 25.31 -13.18 -12.96
N ASN A 43 25.46 -14.33 -12.35
CA ASN A 43 24.39 -15.31 -12.28
C ASN A 43 23.47 -14.90 -11.12
N LEU A 44 22.36 -14.24 -11.43
CA LEU A 44 21.42 -13.71 -10.44
C LEU A 44 20.72 -14.77 -9.61
N GLN A 45 20.72 -16.02 -10.03
CA GLN A 45 20.34 -17.14 -9.15
C GLN A 45 21.26 -17.27 -7.93
N GLU A 46 22.51 -16.77 -7.99
CA GLU A 46 23.37 -16.66 -6.82
C GLU A 46 23.03 -15.44 -5.93
N LEU A 47 22.52 -14.35 -6.50
CA LEU A 47 22.00 -13.20 -5.74
C LEU A 47 20.68 -13.51 -5.04
N VAL A 48 19.83 -14.35 -5.61
CA VAL A 48 18.63 -14.87 -4.93
C VAL A 48 19.00 -15.72 -3.71
N LYS A 49 20.13 -16.40 -3.69
CA LYS A 49 20.70 -17.00 -2.46
C LYS A 49 21.05 -15.96 -1.40
N LEU A 50 21.42 -14.75 -1.80
CA LEU A 50 21.67 -13.63 -0.87
C LEU A 50 20.41 -13.15 -0.14
N GLU A 51 19.22 -13.28 -0.70
CA GLU A 51 17.98 -12.91 0.01
C GLU A 51 17.79 -13.71 1.31
N TYR A 52 18.18 -14.98 1.32
CA TYR A 52 18.08 -15.83 2.53
C TYR A 52 19.15 -15.46 3.58
N ASP A 53 20.30 -14.95 3.14
CA ASP A 53 21.38 -14.53 4.01
C ASP A 53 21.12 -13.20 4.73
N VAL A 54 20.10 -12.44 4.31
CA VAL A 54 19.63 -11.23 5.02
C VAL A 54 18.98 -11.59 6.36
N LEU A 55 18.45 -12.81 6.52
CA LEU A 55 17.81 -13.24 7.75
C LEU A 55 18.83 -13.41 8.89
N THR A 56 18.43 -13.05 10.10
CA THR A 56 19.18 -13.43 11.30
C THR A 56 19.22 -14.95 11.45
N ASP A 57 20.18 -15.48 12.18
CA ASP A 57 20.31 -16.93 12.41
C ASP A 57 19.05 -17.51 13.05
N GLU A 58 18.41 -16.77 13.96
CA GLU A 58 17.12 -17.14 14.53
C GLU A 58 16.03 -17.24 13.44
N ALA A 59 15.94 -16.25 12.57
CA ALA A 59 14.95 -16.23 11.50
C ALA A 59 15.23 -17.30 10.43
N LYS A 60 16.50 -17.59 10.12
CA LYS A 60 16.89 -18.72 9.23
C LYS A 60 16.43 -20.06 9.80
N LYS A 61 16.66 -20.28 11.09
CA LYS A 61 16.22 -21.50 11.76
C LYS A 61 14.70 -21.66 11.71
N ILE A 62 13.95 -20.57 12.02
CA ILE A 62 12.49 -20.58 11.91
C ILE A 62 12.03 -20.85 10.48
N ALA A 63 12.67 -20.28 9.47
CA ALA A 63 12.34 -20.50 8.08
C ALA A 63 12.53 -21.98 7.66
N GLN A 64 13.64 -22.60 8.06
CA GLN A 64 13.89 -24.02 7.81
C GLN A 64 12.85 -24.93 8.49
N GLU A 65 12.47 -24.61 9.72
CA GLU A 65 11.44 -25.33 10.44
C GLU A 65 10.06 -25.18 9.79
N LEU A 66 9.75 -24.00 9.25
CA LEU A 66 8.50 -23.75 8.51
C LEU A 66 8.45 -24.52 7.19
N ILE A 67 9.56 -24.60 6.46
CA ILE A 67 9.66 -25.45 5.25
C ILE A 67 9.27 -26.88 5.58
N ALA A 68 9.86 -27.45 6.62
CA ALA A 68 9.57 -28.82 7.04
C ALA A 68 8.13 -29.01 7.54
N LEU A 69 7.61 -28.06 8.34
CA LEU A 69 6.27 -28.11 8.91
C LEU A 69 5.17 -28.00 7.85
N LEU A 70 5.36 -27.10 6.88
CA LEU A 70 4.34 -26.74 5.90
C LEU A 70 4.43 -27.58 4.64
N GLY A 71 5.57 -28.25 4.38
CA GLY A 71 5.83 -28.97 3.14
C GLY A 71 6.00 -28.04 1.95
N ILE A 72 6.48 -26.82 2.18
CA ILE A 72 6.76 -25.80 1.16
C ILE A 72 8.22 -25.86 0.72
N THR A 73 8.53 -25.16 -0.36
CA THR A 73 9.90 -25.06 -0.87
C THR A 73 10.56 -23.74 -0.43
N GLN A 74 11.87 -23.68 -0.49
CA GLN A 74 12.63 -22.51 -0.05
C GLN A 74 12.31 -21.25 -0.88
N ASP A 75 12.00 -21.40 -2.15
CA ASP A 75 11.63 -20.33 -3.07
C ASP A 75 10.28 -19.68 -2.75
N GLN A 76 9.41 -20.36 -1.98
CA GLN A 76 8.16 -19.78 -1.47
C GLN A 76 8.39 -18.84 -0.29
N ILE A 77 9.59 -18.83 0.29
CA ILE A 77 9.95 -17.94 1.39
C ILE A 77 10.68 -16.71 0.85
N LYS A 78 10.10 -15.56 1.06
CA LYS A 78 10.67 -14.26 0.67
C LYS A 78 11.01 -13.46 1.93
N PRO A 79 12.29 -13.32 2.28
CA PRO A 79 12.70 -12.41 3.35
C PRO A 79 12.50 -10.96 2.91
N THR A 80 11.78 -10.17 3.70
CA THR A 80 11.60 -8.74 3.42
C THR A 80 12.38 -7.84 4.38
N SER A 81 13.00 -8.43 5.39
CA SER A 81 13.98 -7.79 6.29
C SER A 81 14.64 -8.87 7.15
N LYS A 82 15.66 -8.50 7.93
CA LYS A 82 16.44 -9.42 8.80
C LYS A 82 15.59 -10.32 9.70
N ASN A 83 14.40 -9.88 10.07
CA ASN A 83 13.50 -10.57 11.01
C ASN A 83 12.11 -10.82 10.44
N LYS A 84 11.93 -10.79 9.11
CA LYS A 84 10.60 -10.92 8.51
C LYS A 84 10.61 -11.94 7.39
N ILE A 85 9.93 -13.04 7.66
CA ILE A 85 9.71 -14.16 6.74
C ILE A 85 8.33 -13.98 6.12
N VAL A 86 8.25 -13.87 4.80
CA VAL A 86 6.97 -13.83 4.06
C VAL A 86 6.87 -15.12 3.25
N ILE A 87 5.76 -15.83 3.44
CA ILE A 87 5.44 -17.06 2.71
C ILE A 87 4.26 -16.76 1.80
N TYR A 88 4.39 -17.12 0.54
CA TYR A 88 3.33 -16.98 -0.45
C TYR A 88 2.82 -18.34 -0.85
N ASP A 89 1.52 -18.57 -0.65
CA ASP A 89 0.88 -19.82 -1.01
C ASP A 89 -0.62 -19.62 -1.25
N ASP A 90 -1.16 -20.29 -2.25
CA ASP A 90 -2.59 -20.24 -2.57
C ASP A 90 -3.45 -20.88 -1.47
N ASN A 91 -2.87 -21.81 -0.72
CA ASN A 91 -3.48 -22.46 0.44
C ASN A 91 -3.16 -21.74 1.75
N ARG A 92 -2.91 -20.42 1.71
CA ARG A 92 -2.51 -19.59 2.86
C ARG A 92 -3.28 -19.94 4.13
N ASP A 93 -4.60 -20.09 4.05
CA ASP A 93 -5.44 -20.31 5.22
C ASP A 93 -5.18 -21.68 5.86
N VAL A 94 -4.99 -22.71 5.01
CA VAL A 94 -4.62 -24.06 5.47
C VAL A 94 -3.22 -24.05 6.11
N LEU A 95 -2.26 -23.37 5.50
CA LEU A 95 -0.90 -23.25 6.06
C LEU A 95 -0.91 -22.43 7.37
N THR A 96 -1.75 -21.42 7.46
CA THR A 96 -1.93 -20.63 8.68
C THR A 96 -2.46 -21.49 9.83
N ASP A 97 -3.46 -22.32 9.56
CA ASP A 97 -4.01 -23.26 10.54
C ASP A 97 -2.98 -24.28 10.99
N ARG A 98 -2.19 -24.85 10.05
CA ARG A 98 -1.08 -25.78 10.38
C ARG A 98 -0.03 -25.15 11.29
N ILE A 99 0.33 -23.88 11.06
CA ILE A 99 1.26 -23.16 11.95
C ILE A 99 0.66 -23.00 13.34
N GLU A 100 -0.62 -22.63 13.44
CA GLU A 100 -1.32 -22.44 14.71
C GLU A 100 -1.47 -23.74 15.48
N ASP A 101 -1.90 -24.82 14.80
CA ASP A 101 -2.10 -26.15 15.36
C ASP A 101 -0.79 -26.80 15.84
N SER A 102 0.34 -26.45 15.26
CA SER A 102 1.65 -26.90 15.74
C SER A 102 1.96 -26.45 17.18
N GLY A 103 1.27 -25.44 17.67
CA GLY A 103 1.50 -24.82 18.98
C GLY A 103 2.87 -24.16 19.15
N LYS A 104 3.78 -24.33 18.18
CA LYS A 104 5.18 -23.90 18.27
C LYS A 104 5.37 -22.40 18.06
N TYR A 105 4.55 -21.79 17.23
CA TYR A 105 4.67 -20.40 16.81
C TYR A 105 3.61 -19.49 17.43
N GLY A 106 2.86 -20.00 18.41
CA GLY A 106 1.79 -19.28 19.08
C GLY A 106 0.56 -19.10 18.19
N LYS A 107 -0.34 -18.22 18.62
CA LYS A 107 -1.56 -17.92 17.87
C LYS A 107 -1.31 -16.82 16.86
N ARG A 108 -2.06 -16.83 15.75
CA ARG A 108 -2.06 -15.75 14.76
C ARG A 108 -2.45 -14.43 15.45
N ARG A 109 -1.78 -13.34 15.06
CA ARG A 109 -1.99 -12.01 15.65
C ARG A 109 -3.40 -11.46 15.43
N HIS A 110 -4.05 -11.91 14.35
CA HIS A 110 -5.42 -11.52 14.01
C HIS A 110 -6.15 -12.68 13.33
N PRO A 111 -7.43 -12.93 13.64
CA PRO A 111 -8.19 -14.08 13.12
C PRO A 111 -8.26 -14.16 11.59
N ARG A 112 -8.09 -13.03 10.89
CA ARG A 112 -8.22 -12.93 9.42
C ARG A 112 -6.89 -12.82 8.70
N ASN A 113 -5.75 -12.94 9.38
CA ASN A 113 -4.46 -12.86 8.73
C ASN A 113 -3.52 -13.99 9.18
N GLY A 114 -2.62 -14.40 8.31
CA GLY A 114 -1.59 -15.41 8.59
C GLY A 114 -0.34 -14.82 9.24
N ASN A 115 -0.46 -13.87 10.16
CA ASN A 115 0.68 -13.21 10.78
C ASN A 115 0.96 -13.78 12.17
N PHE A 116 2.19 -14.26 12.36
CA PHE A 116 2.72 -14.75 13.64
C PHE A 116 3.95 -13.92 14.06
N LYS A 117 4.27 -13.95 15.34
CA LYS A 117 5.51 -13.39 15.86
C LYS A 117 6.13 -14.40 16.82
N VAL A 118 7.40 -14.74 16.58
CA VAL A 118 8.19 -15.65 17.41
C VAL A 118 9.48 -14.94 17.78
N GLY A 119 9.67 -14.67 19.06
CA GLY A 119 10.77 -13.81 19.49
C GLY A 119 10.74 -12.47 18.75
N ASN A 120 11.81 -12.14 18.04
CA ASN A 120 11.90 -10.96 17.19
C ASN A 120 11.51 -11.20 15.73
N THR A 121 11.17 -12.43 15.35
CA THR A 121 10.87 -12.81 13.97
C THR A 121 9.38 -12.74 13.68
N PHE A 122 9.03 -12.11 12.57
CA PHE A 122 7.67 -12.08 12.03
C PHE A 122 7.54 -13.13 10.92
N ILE A 123 6.48 -13.91 10.99
CA ILE A 123 6.07 -14.86 9.95
C ILE A 123 4.77 -14.32 9.36
N ILE A 124 4.74 -14.14 8.05
CA ILE A 124 3.60 -13.57 7.34
C ILE A 124 3.24 -14.48 6.18
N LEU A 125 2.04 -15.03 6.19
CA LEU A 125 1.50 -15.77 5.06
C LEU A 125 0.63 -14.86 4.21
N LYS A 126 0.88 -14.89 2.91
CA LYS A 126 0.11 -14.14 1.92
C LYS A 126 -0.47 -15.09 0.88
N PRO A 127 -1.64 -14.76 0.31
CA PRO A 127 -2.18 -15.55 -0.80
C PRO A 127 -1.30 -15.39 -2.04
N GLY A 128 -1.29 -16.42 -2.87
CA GLY A 128 -0.53 -16.46 -4.11
C GLY A 128 0.77 -17.25 -4.01
N ALA A 129 1.02 -18.11 -4.97
CA ALA A 129 2.21 -18.98 -5.04
C ALA A 129 3.50 -18.19 -5.21
N LYS A 130 3.40 -16.98 -5.75
CA LYS A 130 4.54 -16.08 -5.96
C LYS A 130 4.06 -14.67 -5.70
N GLY A 131 4.25 -14.20 -4.49
CA GLY A 131 3.79 -12.88 -4.11
C GLY A 131 4.44 -11.79 -4.93
N GLY A 132 3.67 -11.21 -5.74
CA GLY A 132 4.07 -10.15 -6.65
C GLY A 132 3.51 -10.31 -8.06
N GLU A 133 3.03 -11.49 -8.41
CA GLU A 133 2.58 -11.73 -9.78
C GLU A 133 1.27 -10.97 -10.14
N TYR A 134 0.40 -10.68 -9.17
CA TYR A 134 -0.68 -9.71 -9.38
C TYR A 134 -0.17 -8.27 -9.56
N TYR A 135 1.08 -8.01 -9.13
CA TYR A 135 1.72 -6.72 -9.36
C TYR A 135 2.13 -6.50 -10.83
N GLU A 136 2.23 -7.54 -11.65
CA GLU A 136 2.49 -7.41 -13.09
C GLU A 136 1.41 -6.63 -13.85
N LEU A 137 0.33 -6.28 -13.18
CA LEU A 137 -0.75 -5.44 -13.71
C LEU A 137 -0.68 -3.97 -13.25
N LYS A 138 0.30 -3.61 -12.42
CA LYS A 138 0.57 -2.20 -12.14
C LYS A 138 1.27 -1.55 -13.35
N PRO A 139 1.02 -0.26 -13.62
CA PRO A 139 1.60 0.42 -14.76
C PRO A 139 3.11 0.22 -14.89
N GLN A 140 3.85 0.28 -13.78
CA GLN A 140 5.30 0.10 -13.74
C GLN A 140 5.75 -1.30 -14.20
N GLN A 141 4.97 -2.32 -13.87
CA GLN A 141 5.28 -3.72 -14.15
C GLN A 141 4.82 -4.15 -15.53
N MET A 142 3.90 -3.41 -16.12
CA MET A 142 3.49 -3.55 -17.53
C MET A 142 4.50 -2.91 -18.48
N GLY A 143 5.63 -2.40 -17.99
CA GLY A 143 6.60 -1.66 -18.82
C GLY A 143 6.10 -0.27 -19.25
N LEU A 144 4.98 0.19 -18.68
CA LEU A 144 4.54 1.57 -18.80
C LEU A 144 5.52 2.42 -18.00
N THR A 145 6.48 2.99 -18.71
CA THR A 145 7.53 3.78 -18.09
C THR A 145 6.93 5.00 -17.43
N LEU A 146 7.20 5.10 -16.16
CA LEU A 146 7.04 6.27 -15.36
C LEU A 146 7.70 7.46 -16.05
N ASP A 147 7.08 8.62 -15.88
CA ASP A 147 7.56 9.89 -16.45
C ASP A 147 7.50 9.98 -17.99
N LYS A 148 6.73 9.11 -18.63
CA LYS A 148 6.40 9.26 -20.06
C LYS A 148 4.89 9.35 -20.27
N LYS A 149 4.48 10.42 -20.92
CA LYS A 149 3.11 10.55 -21.46
C LYS A 149 2.92 9.50 -22.56
N ILE A 150 1.91 8.64 -22.38
CA ILE A 150 1.46 7.68 -23.39
C ILE A 150 0.06 8.02 -23.85
N SER A 151 -0.32 7.64 -25.08
CA SER A 151 -1.69 7.81 -25.54
C SER A 151 -2.65 6.84 -24.83
N LEU A 152 -3.94 7.17 -24.81
CA LEU A 152 -4.95 6.25 -24.30
C LEU A 152 -5.03 4.96 -25.14
N GLU A 153 -4.70 5.03 -26.42
CA GLU A 153 -4.63 3.86 -27.29
C GLU A 153 -3.48 2.93 -26.88
N GLN A 154 -2.31 3.50 -26.60
CA GLN A 154 -1.18 2.71 -26.06
C GLN A 154 -1.53 2.07 -24.74
N LEU A 155 -2.14 2.82 -23.81
CA LEU A 155 -2.60 2.26 -22.53
C LEU A 155 -3.59 1.12 -22.73
N TYR A 156 -4.55 1.27 -23.64
CA TYR A 156 -5.52 0.24 -23.98
C TYR A 156 -4.84 -1.03 -24.50
N ASN A 157 -3.89 -0.90 -25.43
CA ASN A 157 -3.16 -2.02 -26.00
C ASN A 157 -2.30 -2.75 -24.95
N GLU A 158 -1.62 -2.00 -24.08
CA GLU A 158 -0.82 -2.58 -23.00
C GLU A 158 -1.70 -3.28 -21.95
N LEU A 159 -2.87 -2.72 -21.61
CA LEU A 159 -3.83 -3.38 -20.74
C LEU A 159 -4.33 -4.70 -21.33
N GLN A 160 -4.70 -4.69 -22.62
CA GLN A 160 -5.16 -5.88 -23.31
C GLN A 160 -4.09 -6.99 -23.29
N LYS A 161 -2.85 -6.62 -23.63
CA LYS A 161 -1.70 -7.52 -23.61
C LYS A 161 -1.44 -8.04 -22.20
N GLY A 162 -1.33 -7.14 -21.21
CA GLY A 162 -1.06 -7.51 -19.83
C GLY A 162 -2.10 -8.47 -19.24
N ILE A 163 -3.40 -8.29 -19.57
CA ILE A 163 -4.45 -9.20 -19.14
C ILE A 163 -4.33 -10.56 -19.85
N LYS A 164 -4.11 -10.58 -21.17
CA LYS A 164 -3.94 -11.82 -21.95
C LYS A 164 -2.75 -12.64 -21.45
N ASP A 165 -1.62 -12.01 -21.24
CA ASP A 165 -0.35 -12.65 -20.88
C ASP A 165 -0.25 -12.97 -19.37
N ASN A 166 -1.18 -12.48 -18.55
CA ASN A 166 -1.15 -12.70 -17.11
C ASN A 166 -1.24 -14.20 -16.79
N LYS A 167 -0.32 -14.70 -15.95
CA LYS A 167 -0.20 -16.12 -15.62
C LYS A 167 -0.99 -16.53 -14.38
N ILE A 168 -1.60 -15.58 -13.68
CA ILE A 168 -2.19 -15.80 -12.36
C ILE A 168 -3.71 -15.65 -12.37
N MET A 169 -4.21 -14.73 -13.19
CA MET A 169 -5.64 -14.64 -13.40
C MET A 169 -6.17 -15.93 -14.03
N SER A 170 -7.30 -16.42 -13.53
CA SER A 170 -8.02 -17.50 -14.21
C SER A 170 -8.49 -17.07 -15.60
N ASP A 171 -8.76 -18.03 -16.46
CA ASP A 171 -9.20 -17.73 -17.83
C ASP A 171 -10.55 -16.99 -17.82
N GLU A 172 -11.43 -17.29 -16.85
CA GLU A 172 -12.70 -16.57 -16.67
C GLU A 172 -12.47 -15.12 -16.23
N GLN A 173 -11.51 -14.88 -15.34
CA GLN A 173 -11.15 -13.51 -14.92
C GLN A 173 -10.59 -12.71 -16.09
N LYS A 174 -9.71 -13.30 -16.90
CA LYS A 174 -9.20 -12.67 -18.14
C LYS A 174 -10.33 -12.36 -19.11
N LYS A 175 -11.20 -13.34 -19.36
CA LYS A 175 -12.33 -13.20 -20.30
C LYS A 175 -13.28 -12.07 -19.88
N VAL A 176 -13.62 -11.98 -18.58
CA VAL A 176 -14.46 -10.90 -18.03
C VAL A 176 -13.82 -9.53 -18.24
N LEU A 177 -12.53 -9.40 -17.94
CA LEU A 177 -11.82 -8.13 -18.09
C LEU A 177 -11.58 -7.73 -19.55
N LEU A 178 -11.26 -8.70 -20.39
CA LEU A 178 -11.09 -8.44 -21.83
C LEU A 178 -12.42 -8.03 -22.46
N TYR A 179 -13.51 -8.70 -22.11
CA TYR A 179 -14.83 -8.27 -22.56
C TYR A 179 -15.20 -6.85 -22.09
N ALA A 180 -14.88 -6.52 -20.84
CA ALA A 180 -15.10 -5.16 -20.33
C ALA A 180 -14.36 -4.11 -21.18
N LEU A 181 -13.14 -4.42 -21.63
CA LEU A 181 -12.30 -3.54 -22.44
C LEU A 181 -12.74 -3.48 -23.92
N THR A 182 -12.99 -4.65 -24.55
CA THR A 182 -13.13 -4.79 -26.00
C THR A 182 -14.56 -4.89 -26.47
N LYS A 183 -15.46 -5.35 -25.58
CA LYS A 183 -16.85 -5.79 -25.88
C LYS A 183 -16.92 -6.98 -26.83
N GLU A 184 -15.81 -7.71 -26.99
CA GLU A 184 -15.72 -8.94 -27.78
C GLU A 184 -15.77 -10.17 -26.87
N ASP A 185 -16.24 -11.32 -27.40
CA ASP A 185 -16.27 -12.61 -26.71
C ASP A 185 -16.97 -12.56 -25.33
N LYS A 186 -18.26 -12.23 -25.34
CA LYS A 186 -19.08 -12.11 -24.14
C LYS A 186 -19.02 -13.39 -23.29
N PRO A 187 -18.59 -13.29 -22.00
CA PRO A 187 -18.57 -14.42 -21.09
C PRO A 187 -19.99 -14.93 -20.75
N THR A 188 -20.10 -16.22 -20.47
CA THR A 188 -21.36 -16.82 -19.96
C THR A 188 -21.64 -16.38 -18.52
N SER A 189 -22.86 -16.64 -18.05
CA SER A 189 -23.22 -16.32 -16.67
C SER A 189 -22.38 -17.10 -15.66
N GLU A 190 -22.06 -18.36 -15.96
CA GLU A 190 -21.20 -19.20 -15.13
C GLU A 190 -19.77 -18.68 -15.07
N GLU A 191 -19.20 -18.26 -16.21
CA GLU A 191 -17.86 -17.65 -16.25
C GLU A 191 -17.81 -16.34 -15.45
N ILE A 192 -18.86 -15.50 -15.54
CA ILE A 192 -18.95 -14.27 -14.75
C ILE A 192 -19.02 -14.57 -13.26
N GLU A 193 -19.85 -15.53 -12.85
CA GLU A 193 -19.98 -15.92 -11.45
C GLU A 193 -18.66 -16.52 -10.91
N SER A 194 -18.02 -17.39 -11.68
CA SER A 194 -16.70 -17.96 -11.34
C SER A 194 -15.64 -16.87 -11.18
N ALA A 195 -15.53 -15.95 -12.13
CA ALA A 195 -14.54 -14.88 -12.10
C ALA A 195 -14.75 -13.91 -10.94
N MET A 196 -15.97 -13.38 -10.81
CA MET A 196 -16.31 -12.27 -9.92
C MET A 196 -16.71 -12.72 -8.53
N GLY A 197 -17.17 -13.94 -8.36
CA GLY A 197 -17.48 -14.56 -7.06
C GLY A 197 -16.23 -14.84 -6.23
N ALA A 198 -15.09 -14.97 -6.86
CA ALA A 198 -13.82 -15.18 -6.15
C ALA A 198 -13.41 -13.91 -5.37
N PRO A 199 -13.13 -14.01 -4.06
CA PRO A 199 -12.64 -12.86 -3.28
C PRO A 199 -11.39 -12.20 -3.86
N SER A 200 -10.54 -12.98 -4.54
CA SER A 200 -9.33 -12.51 -5.22
C SER A 200 -9.62 -11.52 -6.35
N PHE A 201 -10.75 -11.63 -7.04
CA PHE A 201 -11.09 -10.72 -8.13
C PHE A 201 -11.13 -9.25 -7.69
N TYR A 202 -11.82 -8.96 -6.58
CA TYR A 202 -11.90 -7.60 -6.07
C TYR A 202 -10.67 -7.17 -5.27
N ASN A 203 -10.10 -8.09 -4.50
CA ASN A 203 -9.03 -7.75 -3.55
C ASN A 203 -7.65 -7.69 -4.20
N GLU A 204 -7.43 -8.49 -5.24
CA GLU A 204 -6.14 -8.60 -5.90
C GLU A 204 -6.19 -8.07 -7.34
N VAL A 205 -7.12 -8.54 -8.16
CA VAL A 205 -7.19 -8.17 -9.57
C VAL A 205 -7.64 -6.71 -9.73
N LEU A 206 -8.86 -6.35 -9.29
CA LEU A 206 -9.36 -4.98 -9.45
C LEU A 206 -8.59 -3.96 -8.61
N LYS A 207 -7.99 -4.36 -7.49
CA LYS A 207 -7.13 -3.48 -6.73
C LYS A 207 -5.89 -3.05 -7.52
N ASN A 208 -5.29 -3.94 -8.27
CA ASN A 208 -4.08 -3.66 -9.05
C ASN A 208 -4.41 -3.03 -10.41
N LEU A 209 -5.50 -3.45 -11.06
CA LEU A 209 -5.94 -2.89 -12.35
C LEU A 209 -6.76 -1.61 -12.22
N GLY A 210 -7.28 -1.30 -11.05
CA GLY A 210 -8.18 -0.15 -10.87
C GLY A 210 -7.56 1.20 -11.21
N GLU A 211 -6.24 1.33 -11.07
CA GLU A 211 -5.50 2.53 -11.46
C GLU A 211 -5.44 2.68 -12.99
N PRO A 212 -4.87 1.74 -13.77
CA PRO A 212 -4.77 1.89 -15.22
C PRO A 212 -6.14 1.78 -15.92
N LEU A 213 -7.08 0.95 -15.43
CA LEU A 213 -8.43 0.92 -15.97
C LEU A 213 -9.19 2.22 -15.70
N GLY A 214 -9.04 2.77 -14.49
CA GLY A 214 -9.61 4.07 -14.14
C GLY A 214 -9.05 5.19 -15.02
N ALA A 215 -7.75 5.18 -15.29
CA ALA A 215 -7.12 6.14 -16.18
C ALA A 215 -7.66 6.04 -17.61
N LEU A 216 -7.83 4.82 -18.12
CA LEU A 216 -8.39 4.59 -19.47
C LEU A 216 -9.84 5.05 -19.59
N VAL A 217 -10.71 4.59 -18.66
CA VAL A 217 -12.16 4.86 -18.74
C VAL A 217 -12.47 6.33 -18.49
N TYR A 218 -11.83 6.90 -17.46
CA TYR A 218 -12.01 8.31 -17.13
C TYR A 218 -11.38 9.22 -18.18
N GLY A 219 -10.20 8.87 -18.68
CA GLY A 219 -9.54 9.62 -19.77
C GLY A 219 -10.35 9.63 -21.05
N LYS A 220 -10.93 8.50 -21.45
CA LYS A 220 -11.86 8.43 -22.60
C LYS A 220 -13.09 9.33 -22.39
N ALA A 221 -13.68 9.31 -21.20
CA ALA A 221 -14.87 10.13 -20.90
C ALA A 221 -14.57 11.64 -20.95
N LEU A 222 -13.35 12.04 -20.61
CA LEU A 222 -12.90 13.43 -20.71
C LEU A 222 -12.37 13.82 -22.10
N GLY A 223 -12.15 12.85 -23.00
CA GLY A 223 -11.55 13.09 -24.31
C GLY A 223 -10.07 13.55 -24.22
N VAL A 224 -9.33 13.05 -23.23
CA VAL A 224 -7.92 13.41 -23.05
C VAL A 224 -7.02 12.71 -24.07
N GLU A 225 -5.88 13.33 -24.37
CA GLU A 225 -4.93 12.82 -25.37
C GLU A 225 -4.00 11.74 -24.81
N GLY A 226 -3.69 11.80 -23.52
CA GLY A 226 -2.72 10.88 -22.94
C GLY A 226 -2.76 10.81 -21.42
N VAL A 227 -2.00 9.88 -20.90
CA VAL A 227 -1.84 9.58 -19.48
C VAL A 227 -0.36 9.40 -19.15
N GLU A 228 -0.01 9.75 -17.93
CA GLU A 228 1.31 9.51 -17.35
C GLU A 228 1.13 8.90 -15.96
N PHE A 229 1.93 7.87 -15.63
CA PHE A 229 1.95 7.23 -14.32
C PHE A 229 3.25 7.60 -13.60
N PRO A 230 3.26 8.67 -12.78
CA PRO A 230 4.47 9.12 -12.10
C PRO A 230 4.93 8.12 -11.04
N GLY A 231 6.24 8.03 -10.87
CA GLY A 231 6.85 7.18 -9.82
C GLY A 231 6.46 7.63 -8.41
N ALA A 232 6.26 6.66 -7.52
CA ALA A 232 5.72 6.84 -6.16
C ALA A 232 6.45 7.87 -5.26
N GLY A 233 7.68 8.30 -5.62
CA GLY A 233 8.47 9.25 -4.83
C GLY A 233 8.22 10.72 -5.16
N ASN A 234 7.72 11.03 -6.35
CA ASN A 234 7.73 12.40 -6.88
C ASN A 234 6.41 13.15 -6.74
N TYR A 235 5.31 12.44 -6.59
CA TYR A 235 3.96 13.03 -6.60
C TYR A 235 3.09 12.43 -5.49
N PRO A 236 3.20 12.94 -4.25
CA PRO A 236 2.33 12.49 -3.18
C PRO A 236 0.86 12.71 -3.53
N LEU A 237 0.03 11.71 -3.28
CA LEU A 237 -1.41 11.66 -3.57
C LEU A 237 -1.80 11.61 -5.05
N ILE A 238 -0.87 11.51 -5.99
CA ILE A 238 -1.15 11.41 -7.42
C ILE A 238 -0.75 10.01 -7.89
N ASP A 239 -1.71 9.27 -8.45
CA ASP A 239 -1.49 7.94 -9.00
C ASP A 239 -1.29 8.02 -10.52
N TYR A 240 -1.96 8.97 -11.20
CA TYR A 240 -1.72 9.26 -12.61
C TYR A 240 -2.12 10.70 -12.99
N LEU A 241 -1.61 11.14 -14.12
CA LEU A 241 -1.87 12.44 -14.74
C LEU A 241 -2.59 12.23 -16.05
N LEU A 242 -3.61 13.01 -16.34
CA LEU A 242 -4.28 13.03 -17.62
C LEU A 242 -3.99 14.36 -18.32
N TYR A 243 -3.82 14.33 -19.65
CA TYR A 243 -3.41 15.48 -20.47
C TYR A 243 -4.48 15.83 -21.50
N GLN A 244 -4.92 17.08 -21.48
CA GLN A 244 -5.85 17.64 -22.46
C GLN A 244 -5.28 18.97 -22.96
N GLY A 245 -4.64 18.94 -24.13
CA GLY A 245 -3.83 20.07 -24.59
C GLY A 245 -2.70 20.38 -23.61
N ASP A 246 -2.65 21.63 -23.14
CA ASP A 246 -1.70 22.09 -22.14
C ASP A 246 -2.18 21.86 -20.69
N GLU A 247 -3.41 21.43 -20.51
CA GLU A 247 -3.96 21.17 -19.17
C GLU A 247 -3.55 19.78 -18.66
N GLN A 248 -3.21 19.74 -17.37
CA GLN A 248 -2.86 18.54 -16.65
C GLN A 248 -3.85 18.28 -15.52
N ILE A 249 -4.54 17.16 -15.59
CA ILE A 249 -5.49 16.73 -14.55
C ILE A 249 -4.80 15.72 -13.66
N GLN A 250 -4.62 16.06 -12.38
CA GLN A 250 -4.03 15.20 -11.36
C GLN A 250 -5.09 14.27 -10.79
N VAL A 251 -4.82 12.97 -10.77
CA VAL A 251 -5.78 11.96 -10.32
C VAL A 251 -5.18 11.06 -9.27
N SER A 252 -5.98 10.81 -8.22
CA SER A 252 -5.71 9.78 -7.23
C SER A 252 -6.70 8.62 -7.41
N ALA A 253 -6.20 7.46 -7.81
CA ALA A 253 -7.01 6.26 -8.02
C ALA A 253 -7.53 5.70 -6.70
N LYS A 254 -8.76 5.24 -6.69
CA LYS A 254 -9.39 4.60 -5.54
C LYS A 254 -9.80 3.19 -5.89
N THR A 255 -9.31 2.23 -5.10
CA THR A 255 -9.52 0.80 -5.33
C THR A 255 -10.38 0.14 -4.25
N SER A 256 -10.68 0.84 -3.16
CA SER A 256 -11.52 0.32 -2.06
C SER A 256 -13.00 0.31 -2.42
N LYS A 257 -13.81 -0.43 -1.66
CA LYS A 257 -15.28 -0.49 -1.85
C LYS A 257 -15.96 0.89 -1.81
N GLY A 258 -15.39 1.88 -1.10
CA GLY A 258 -15.88 3.26 -1.03
C GLY A 258 -14.95 4.25 -1.70
N MET A 259 -15.43 5.47 -1.97
CA MET A 259 -14.61 6.60 -2.39
C MET A 259 -13.77 7.19 -1.24
N GLY A 260 -14.11 6.86 0.01
CA GLY A 260 -13.36 7.28 1.18
C GLY A 260 -11.98 6.62 1.21
N ASN A 261 -10.96 7.42 1.43
CA ASN A 261 -9.61 6.94 1.65
C ASN A 261 -9.02 7.63 2.86
N THR A 262 -8.01 7.03 3.45
CA THR A 262 -7.22 7.68 4.50
C THR A 262 -5.92 8.15 3.88
N VAL A 263 -5.73 9.45 3.90
CA VAL A 263 -4.50 10.11 3.46
C VAL A 263 -3.59 10.28 4.68
N LYS A 264 -2.31 10.03 4.52
CA LYS A 264 -1.34 10.26 5.58
C LYS A 264 -1.16 11.76 5.79
N LEU A 265 -1.06 12.19 7.05
CA LEU A 265 -0.83 13.59 7.39
C LEU A 265 0.49 14.12 6.79
N ASN A 266 1.55 13.30 6.78
CA ASN A 266 2.82 13.66 6.15
C ASN A 266 2.70 13.87 4.62
N ASP A 267 1.81 13.16 3.95
CA ASP A 267 1.62 13.34 2.51
C ASP A 267 0.89 14.65 2.23
N LEU A 268 -0.07 15.04 3.08
CA LEU A 268 -0.67 16.37 3.01
C LEU A 268 0.38 17.45 3.24
N GLN A 269 1.20 17.34 4.29
CA GLN A 269 2.28 18.29 4.57
C GLN A 269 3.17 18.50 3.34
N LYS A 270 3.68 17.41 2.75
CA LYS A 270 4.53 17.47 1.55
C LYS A 270 3.86 18.18 0.37
N VAL A 271 2.56 17.96 0.16
CA VAL A 271 1.80 18.63 -0.91
C VAL A 271 1.69 20.12 -0.66
N VAL A 272 1.36 20.52 0.57
CA VAL A 272 1.25 21.93 0.96
C VAL A 272 2.59 22.64 0.77
N GLU A 273 3.66 22.10 1.33
CA GLU A 273 5.03 22.64 1.21
C GLU A 273 5.48 22.75 -0.25
N LYS A 274 5.25 21.71 -1.06
CA LYS A 274 5.62 21.69 -2.49
C LYS A 274 4.88 22.78 -3.29
N ARG A 275 3.71 23.21 -2.83
CA ARG A 275 2.90 24.24 -3.47
C ARG A 275 3.08 25.64 -2.86
N GLY A 276 4.09 25.79 -1.99
CA GLY A 276 4.41 27.07 -1.36
C GLY A 276 3.40 27.51 -0.29
N GLY A 277 2.59 26.58 0.20
CA GLY A 277 1.65 26.85 1.29
C GLY A 277 2.31 26.69 2.65
N GLU A 278 1.67 27.26 3.66
CA GLU A 278 2.08 27.16 5.07
C GLU A 278 1.01 26.42 5.88
N ILE A 279 1.45 25.63 6.83
CA ILE A 279 0.59 24.96 7.79
C ILE A 279 0.75 25.67 9.13
N ASP A 280 -0.35 26.11 9.72
CA ASP A 280 -0.32 26.75 11.02
C ASP A 280 0.27 25.85 12.11
N ALA A 281 0.79 26.47 13.18
CA ALA A 281 1.50 25.76 14.25
C ALA A 281 0.63 24.71 14.96
N ASP A 282 -0.67 24.93 15.04
CA ASP A 282 -1.59 24.02 15.71
C ASP A 282 -1.81 22.73 14.90
N LYS A 283 -2.00 22.87 13.59
CA LYS A 283 -2.09 21.69 12.68
C LYS A 283 -0.75 21.00 12.55
N MET A 284 0.37 21.77 12.53
CA MET A 284 1.71 21.18 12.54
C MET A 284 1.96 20.33 13.78
N LEU A 285 1.55 20.79 14.96
CA LEU A 285 1.64 20.00 16.19
C LEU A 285 0.90 18.65 16.05
N VAL A 286 -0.30 18.65 15.47
CA VAL A 286 -1.07 17.42 15.20
C VAL A 286 -0.36 16.51 14.21
N ILE A 287 0.19 17.07 13.13
CA ILE A 287 0.96 16.31 12.14
C ILE A 287 2.19 15.68 12.78
N ASP A 288 2.96 16.46 13.54
CA ASP A 288 4.21 15.99 14.13
C ASP A 288 3.96 14.84 15.11
N GLU A 289 3.02 14.99 16.01
CA GLU A 289 2.73 13.93 16.99
C GLU A 289 2.11 12.68 16.35
N LEU A 290 1.14 12.85 15.45
CA LEU A 290 0.41 11.70 14.89
C LEU A 290 1.11 11.04 13.70
N SER A 291 2.10 11.69 13.07
CA SER A 291 2.78 11.16 11.88
C SER A 291 4.24 10.82 12.11
N LYS A 292 4.97 11.67 12.85
CA LYS A 292 6.42 11.54 13.02
C LYS A 292 6.78 10.76 14.28
N GLY A 293 5.92 10.82 15.31
CA GLY A 293 6.10 10.12 16.56
C GLY A 293 5.87 8.60 16.46
N SER A 294 6.09 7.92 17.58
CA SER A 294 5.68 6.51 17.74
C SER A 294 4.15 6.40 17.54
N VAL A 295 3.74 5.36 16.82
CA VAL A 295 2.30 5.07 16.61
C VAL A 295 1.56 4.89 17.95
N LEU A 296 2.27 4.43 18.97
CA LEU A 296 1.70 4.20 20.31
C LEU A 296 1.68 5.46 21.15
N GLU A 297 2.74 6.25 21.09
CA GLU A 297 2.97 7.41 21.98
C GLU A 297 2.39 8.71 21.43
N GLY A 298 2.42 8.89 20.11
CA GLY A 298 2.00 10.16 19.50
C GLY A 298 0.61 10.63 19.94
N PRO A 299 -0.45 9.79 19.92
CA PRO A 299 -1.76 10.19 20.41
C PRO A 299 -1.75 10.52 21.91
N LEU A 300 -0.98 9.81 22.74
CA LEU A 300 -0.90 10.05 24.18
C LEU A 300 -0.18 11.36 24.48
N ASN A 301 0.94 11.63 23.80
CA ASN A 301 1.67 12.89 23.90
C ASN A 301 0.80 14.08 23.48
N LEU A 302 0.00 13.90 22.44
CA LEU A 302 -0.91 14.95 21.98
C LEU A 302 -2.03 15.22 22.98
N ILE A 303 -2.54 14.19 23.69
CA ILE A 303 -3.49 14.38 24.79
C ILE A 303 -2.85 15.18 25.94
N GLU A 304 -1.59 14.90 26.28
CA GLU A 304 -0.88 15.67 27.32
C GLU A 304 -0.79 17.15 26.95
N LYS A 305 -0.51 17.47 25.67
CA LYS A 305 -0.32 18.84 25.20
C LYS A 305 -1.64 19.60 25.10
N ILE A 306 -2.61 19.04 24.39
CA ILE A 306 -3.83 19.77 23.97
C ILE A 306 -5.15 19.03 24.30
N GLY A 307 -5.11 17.91 24.99
CA GLY A 307 -6.30 17.20 25.42
C GLY A 307 -7.16 18.03 26.39
N SER A 308 -8.48 17.83 26.37
CA SER A 308 -9.38 18.40 27.36
C SER A 308 -9.03 17.92 28.78
N PRO A 309 -9.47 18.63 29.83
CA PRO A 309 -9.26 18.21 31.19
C PRO A 309 -9.70 16.75 31.46
N GLU A 310 -10.83 16.34 30.84
CA GLU A 310 -11.36 14.98 30.96
C GLU A 310 -10.45 13.97 30.28
N LEU A 311 -9.92 14.29 29.09
CA LEU A 311 -8.98 13.42 28.38
C LEU A 311 -7.65 13.30 29.13
N LYS A 312 -7.12 14.40 29.68
CA LYS A 312 -5.91 14.37 30.52
C LYS A 312 -6.10 13.54 31.78
N LYS A 313 -7.27 13.65 32.43
CA LYS A 313 -7.63 12.78 33.56
C LYS A 313 -7.70 11.31 33.17
N ALA A 314 -8.31 11.00 32.02
CA ALA A 314 -8.39 9.63 31.51
C ALA A 314 -7.01 9.08 31.13
N LEU A 315 -6.12 9.90 30.57
CA LEU A 315 -4.74 9.54 30.27
C LEU A 315 -3.95 9.23 31.57
N LYS A 316 -4.14 10.02 32.61
CA LYS A 316 -3.51 9.76 33.90
C LYS A 316 -3.95 8.41 34.46
N ALA A 317 -5.25 8.12 34.46
CA ALA A 317 -5.77 6.82 34.89
C ALA A 317 -5.24 5.65 34.02
N TYR A 318 -5.03 5.89 32.73
CA TYR A 318 -4.40 4.92 31.82
C TYR A 318 -2.95 4.61 32.26
N TYR A 319 -2.13 5.62 32.54
CA TYR A 319 -0.75 5.42 33.00
C TYR A 319 -0.67 4.77 34.40
N GLU A 320 -1.62 5.08 35.28
CA GLU A 320 -1.71 4.42 36.59
C GLU A 320 -2.04 2.93 36.44
N LYS A 321 -2.89 2.57 35.46
CA LYS A 321 -3.26 1.18 35.17
C LYS A 321 -2.17 0.42 34.43
N TYR A 322 -1.43 1.09 33.57
CA TYR A 322 -0.42 0.51 32.67
C TYR A 322 0.91 1.28 32.75
N PRO A 323 1.63 1.24 33.90
CA PRO A 323 2.81 2.09 34.16
C PRO A 323 3.96 1.83 33.19
N ASP A 324 4.06 0.63 32.64
CA ASP A 324 5.12 0.22 31.71
C ASP A 324 4.71 0.33 30.23
N PHE A 325 3.48 0.70 29.95
CA PHE A 325 3.01 0.95 28.59
C PHE A 325 3.19 2.45 28.27
N PRO A 326 3.72 2.83 27.11
CA PRO A 326 4.05 2.06 25.89
C PRO A 326 5.49 1.53 25.82
N LYS A 327 6.28 1.64 26.88
CA LYS A 327 7.71 1.21 26.90
C LYS A 327 7.86 -0.29 26.65
N ILE A 328 6.86 -1.08 27.00
CA ILE A 328 6.78 -2.47 26.59
C ILE A 328 6.20 -2.48 25.19
N ASN A 329 7.06 -2.70 24.23
CA ASN A 329 6.68 -2.99 22.84
C ASN A 329 5.99 -4.37 22.77
N ASN A 330 4.98 -4.55 23.61
CA ASN A 330 4.19 -5.76 23.72
C ASN A 330 2.83 -5.56 23.05
N PRO A 331 2.71 -5.85 21.74
CA PRO A 331 1.45 -5.77 21.04
C PRO A 331 0.41 -6.79 21.55
N TYR A 332 0.76 -7.59 22.55
CA TYR A 332 -0.06 -8.66 23.09
C TYR A 332 -0.87 -8.25 24.34
N ASP A 333 -0.59 -7.11 24.94
CA ASP A 333 -1.52 -6.56 25.95
C ASP A 333 -2.74 -5.93 25.25
N ARG A 334 -3.69 -6.81 24.91
CA ARG A 334 -4.91 -6.43 24.19
C ARG A 334 -5.74 -5.41 24.95
N GLU A 335 -5.71 -5.43 26.28
CA GLU A 335 -6.48 -4.52 27.10
C GLU A 335 -5.86 -3.12 27.09
N ALA A 336 -4.56 -3.02 27.32
CA ALA A 336 -3.84 -1.75 27.26
C ALA A 336 -3.94 -1.11 25.87
N HIS A 337 -3.85 -1.91 24.81
CA HIS A 337 -4.07 -1.42 23.45
C HIS A 337 -5.50 -0.94 23.20
N ALA A 338 -6.49 -1.67 23.69
CA ALA A 338 -7.89 -1.28 23.52
C ALA A 338 -8.18 0.04 24.25
N ASP A 339 -7.66 0.21 25.45
CA ASP A 339 -7.82 1.44 26.23
C ASP A 339 -7.08 2.62 25.57
N ARG A 340 -5.86 2.40 25.06
CA ARG A 340 -5.13 3.40 24.28
C ARG A 340 -5.92 3.84 23.04
N ILE A 341 -6.47 2.89 22.27
CA ILE A 341 -7.27 3.20 21.10
C ILE A 341 -8.55 3.98 21.44
N ARG A 342 -9.14 3.73 22.61
CA ARG A 342 -10.28 4.53 23.11
C ARG A 342 -9.86 5.98 23.35
N LEU A 343 -8.72 6.21 24.01
CA LEU A 343 -8.16 7.54 24.20
C LEU A 343 -7.86 8.25 22.87
N GLU A 344 -7.22 7.55 21.93
CA GLU A 344 -6.95 8.07 20.58
C GLU A 344 -8.23 8.48 19.86
N LYS A 345 -9.27 7.64 19.89
CA LYS A 345 -10.56 7.97 19.26
C LYS A 345 -11.26 9.15 19.92
N ALA A 346 -11.15 9.27 21.25
CA ALA A 346 -11.69 10.41 21.98
C ALA A 346 -10.94 11.71 21.64
N LEU A 347 -9.61 11.66 21.54
CA LEU A 347 -8.79 12.76 21.06
C LEU A 347 -9.21 13.18 19.64
N ILE A 348 -9.29 12.24 18.71
CA ILE A 348 -9.71 12.53 17.33
C ILE A 348 -11.09 13.18 17.28
N LYS A 349 -12.03 12.71 18.11
CA LYS A 349 -13.35 13.34 18.23
C LYS A 349 -13.25 14.79 18.71
N GLN A 350 -12.41 15.06 19.71
CA GLN A 350 -12.15 16.43 20.20
C GLN A 350 -11.56 17.30 19.10
N LEU A 351 -10.49 16.82 18.42
CA LEU A 351 -9.82 17.59 17.36
C LEU A 351 -10.76 17.90 16.18
N ASN A 352 -11.58 16.94 15.77
CA ASN A 352 -12.54 17.15 14.68
C ASN A 352 -13.69 18.11 15.07
N ALA A 353 -13.95 18.31 16.35
CA ALA A 353 -14.97 19.25 16.82
C ALA A 353 -14.44 20.69 16.96
N ASP A 354 -13.12 20.88 16.99
CA ASP A 354 -12.48 22.17 17.13
C ASP A 354 -12.03 22.70 15.76
N PRO A 355 -12.57 23.85 15.30
CA PRO A 355 -12.20 24.44 14.01
C PRO A 355 -10.69 24.68 13.83
N LYS A 356 -9.96 24.90 14.92
CA LYS A 356 -8.51 25.09 14.94
C LYS A 356 -7.73 23.94 14.33
N TYR A 357 -8.24 22.71 14.49
CA TYR A 357 -7.62 21.48 13.98
C TYR A 357 -8.34 20.93 12.74
N ASN A 358 -9.15 21.73 12.08
CA ASN A 358 -9.82 21.34 10.85
C ASN A 358 -8.85 21.39 9.66
N PHE A 359 -8.68 20.26 9.00
CA PHE A 359 -7.81 20.10 7.82
C PHE A 359 -8.57 20.27 6.50
N ASN A 360 -9.88 20.52 6.53
CA ASN A 360 -10.72 20.53 5.34
C ASN A 360 -10.32 21.61 4.36
N ASP A 361 -10.16 22.85 4.85
CA ASP A 361 -9.81 23.99 3.99
C ASP A 361 -8.41 23.81 3.40
N LEU A 362 -7.43 23.46 4.25
CA LEU A 362 -6.06 23.17 3.83
C LEU A 362 -6.01 22.07 2.76
N PHE A 363 -6.78 20.99 2.94
CA PHE A 363 -6.81 19.91 1.98
C PHE A 363 -7.43 20.36 0.66
N ASN A 364 -8.59 21.02 0.69
CA ASN A 364 -9.27 21.47 -0.52
C ASN A 364 -8.50 22.57 -1.27
N GLU A 365 -7.73 23.40 -0.58
CA GLU A 365 -6.91 24.44 -1.17
C GLU A 365 -5.68 23.86 -1.89
N TYR A 366 -4.96 22.96 -1.20
CA TYR A 366 -3.68 22.47 -1.71
C TYR A 366 -3.75 21.11 -2.41
N VAL A 367 -4.75 20.28 -2.16
CA VAL A 367 -4.87 18.96 -2.82
C VAL A 367 -5.76 19.08 -4.06
N ALA A 368 -5.22 19.63 -5.14
CA ALA A 368 -5.92 19.78 -6.43
C ALA A 368 -5.94 18.46 -7.23
N VAL A 369 -6.31 17.35 -6.60
CA VAL A 369 -6.46 16.05 -7.27
C VAL A 369 -7.93 15.68 -7.38
N ARG A 370 -8.27 14.94 -8.42
CA ARG A 370 -9.54 14.25 -8.52
C ARG A 370 -9.41 12.83 -8.01
N TYR A 371 -10.34 12.39 -7.18
CA TYR A 371 -10.43 10.97 -6.82
C TYR A 371 -11.25 10.26 -7.88
N VAL A 372 -10.66 9.23 -8.49
CA VAL A 372 -11.33 8.43 -9.52
C VAL A 372 -11.32 6.97 -9.07
N LYS A 373 -12.48 6.34 -9.08
CA LYS A 373 -12.64 4.94 -8.77
C LYS A 373 -13.22 4.23 -9.98
N TYR A 374 -12.44 3.30 -10.53
CA TYR A 374 -12.94 2.36 -11.54
C TYR A 374 -14.03 1.45 -10.97
N LYS A 375 -15.04 1.20 -11.76
CA LYS A 375 -16.13 0.28 -11.48
C LYS A 375 -16.34 -0.67 -12.65
N LEU A 376 -16.63 -1.91 -12.32
CA LEU A 376 -17.14 -2.89 -13.25
C LEU A 376 -18.49 -3.38 -12.74
N ASN A 377 -19.53 -3.22 -13.53
CA ASN A 377 -20.86 -3.71 -13.18
C ASN A 377 -20.87 -5.25 -13.27
N PRO A 378 -21.14 -5.98 -12.18
CA PRO A 378 -21.07 -7.44 -12.20
C PRO A 378 -22.16 -8.11 -13.05
N LYS A 379 -23.21 -7.39 -13.42
CA LYS A 379 -24.33 -7.95 -14.21
C LYS A 379 -24.18 -7.65 -15.69
N THR A 380 -23.84 -6.41 -16.05
CA THR A 380 -23.75 -5.96 -17.44
C THR A 380 -22.33 -6.02 -17.99
N LEU A 381 -21.32 -6.13 -17.12
CA LEU A 381 -19.89 -6.01 -17.43
C LEU A 381 -19.54 -4.68 -18.12
N GLU A 382 -20.36 -3.67 -17.85
CA GLU A 382 -20.06 -2.31 -18.25
C GLU A 382 -19.06 -1.72 -17.25
N ASP A 383 -18.03 -1.13 -17.80
CA ASP A 383 -17.07 -0.34 -17.05
C ASP A 383 -17.57 1.10 -16.85
N GLY A 384 -17.09 1.71 -15.79
CA GLY A 384 -17.45 3.07 -15.43
C GLY A 384 -16.54 3.60 -14.33
N TYR A 385 -16.89 4.76 -13.81
CA TYR A 385 -16.14 5.37 -12.73
C TYR A 385 -17.02 6.23 -11.81
N ASP A 386 -16.57 6.38 -10.56
CA ASP A 386 -17.04 7.44 -9.65
C ASP A 386 -15.93 8.48 -9.47
N THR A 387 -16.31 9.74 -9.28
CA THR A 387 -15.37 10.82 -9.03
C THR A 387 -15.72 11.64 -7.79
N ILE A 388 -14.66 12.22 -7.18
CA ILE A 388 -14.75 13.39 -6.31
C ILE A 388 -13.77 14.41 -6.89
N ASP A 389 -14.29 15.54 -7.31
CA ASP A 389 -13.46 16.62 -7.86
C ASP A 389 -12.74 17.40 -6.75
N SER A 390 -11.63 18.07 -7.12
CA SER A 390 -10.92 18.94 -6.19
C SER A 390 -11.85 20.03 -5.66
N GLY A 391 -11.69 20.39 -4.38
CA GLY A 391 -12.56 21.33 -3.71
C GLY A 391 -13.89 20.74 -3.19
N GLN A 392 -14.21 19.48 -3.50
CA GLN A 392 -15.42 18.79 -3.06
C GLN A 392 -15.18 17.75 -1.97
N PHE A 393 -14.10 17.87 -1.25
CA PHE A 393 -13.72 16.93 -0.20
C PHE A 393 -14.27 17.37 1.16
N ASN A 394 -14.81 16.41 1.88
CA ASN A 394 -15.04 16.51 3.31
C ASN A 394 -13.96 15.71 4.03
N VAL A 395 -13.11 16.39 4.78
CA VAL A 395 -11.88 15.83 5.36
C VAL A 395 -11.97 15.88 6.89
N SER A 396 -11.63 14.80 7.53
CA SER A 396 -11.58 14.71 8.99
C SER A 396 -10.47 13.78 9.45
N LEU A 397 -9.91 14.01 10.64
CA LEU A 397 -9.00 13.06 11.27
C LEU A 397 -9.72 11.73 11.52
N ALA A 398 -9.03 10.63 11.27
CA ALA A 398 -9.54 9.28 11.52
C ALA A 398 -8.44 8.33 11.98
N SER A 399 -8.76 7.49 12.95
CA SER A 399 -7.94 6.37 13.37
C SER A 399 -8.35 5.12 12.60
N LYS A 400 -7.38 4.41 12.06
CA LYS A 400 -7.55 3.05 11.55
C LYS A 400 -7.16 1.99 12.58
N ASN A 401 -6.68 2.42 13.73
CA ASN A 401 -6.20 1.50 14.75
C ASN A 401 -7.33 0.65 15.31
N SER A 402 -7.06 -0.64 15.42
CA SER A 402 -7.88 -1.61 16.11
C SER A 402 -6.98 -2.52 16.94
N PRO A 403 -7.50 -3.11 18.02
CA PRO A 403 -6.70 -4.04 18.83
C PRO A 403 -6.08 -5.14 17.97
N GLY A 404 -4.75 -5.22 17.95
CA GLY A 404 -3.99 -6.16 17.13
C GLY A 404 -3.54 -5.63 15.75
N HIS A 405 -3.84 -4.38 15.40
CA HIS A 405 -3.31 -3.69 14.22
C HIS A 405 -2.64 -2.37 14.63
N ASP A 406 -1.37 -2.44 14.99
CA ASP A 406 -0.59 -1.29 15.48
C ASP A 406 0.19 -0.56 14.39
N SER A 407 -0.02 -0.93 13.14
CA SER A 407 0.74 -0.36 12.01
C SER A 407 0.08 0.86 11.37
N ASP A 408 -1.19 1.11 11.69
CA ASP A 408 -1.94 2.17 11.04
C ASP A 408 -1.96 3.42 11.93
N ARG A 409 -1.33 4.47 11.43
CA ARG A 409 -1.34 5.79 12.06
C ARG A 409 -2.68 6.49 11.84
N VAL A 410 -2.96 7.48 12.66
CA VAL A 410 -4.03 8.44 12.40
C VAL A 410 -3.76 9.15 11.06
N GLY A 411 -4.79 9.30 10.28
CA GLY A 411 -4.72 9.98 8.99
C GLY A 411 -5.99 10.80 8.74
N LEU A 412 -6.09 11.33 7.54
CA LEU A 412 -7.25 12.10 7.09
C LEU A 412 -8.21 11.17 6.34
N ALA A 413 -9.41 10.97 6.87
CA ALA A 413 -10.50 10.37 6.12
C ALA A 413 -11.06 11.40 5.14
N VAL A 414 -11.02 11.07 3.86
CA VAL A 414 -11.50 11.93 2.78
C VAL A 414 -12.78 11.35 2.22
N LYS A 415 -13.83 12.14 2.18
CA LYS A 415 -15.16 11.76 1.67
C LYS A 415 -15.65 12.83 0.69
N LYS A 416 -16.66 12.50 -0.10
CA LYS A 416 -17.36 13.49 -0.90
C LYS A 416 -18.15 14.41 0.03
N LEU A 417 -18.09 15.73 -0.22
CA LEU A 417 -19.01 16.69 0.40
C LEU A 417 -20.45 16.28 0.03
N LYS A 418 -21.31 16.23 1.02
CA LYS A 418 -22.72 15.85 0.78
C LYS A 418 -23.51 17.01 0.21
#